data_ba8cc16cc6b6d11fcc4843d13b3f6571
#
_entry.id   ba8cc16cc6b6d11fcc4843d13b3f6571
#
_cell.length_a   1.000
_cell.length_b   1.000
_cell.length_c   1.000
_cell.angle_alpha   90.00
_cell.angle_beta   90.00
_cell.angle_gamma   90.00
#
_symmetry.space_group_name_H-M   'P 1'
#
loop_
_entity.id
_entity.type
_entity.pdbx_description
1 polymer ?
#
loop_
_entity_poly.entity_id
_entity_poly.type
_entity_poly.pdbx_seq_one_letter_code
_entity_poly.pdbx_strand_id
1 'polypeptide(L)'
;GMDHSKMDMSGMDHGCMDMSDMDHSKMDMSGMDHSKMDMSDMDHSKMDMSGMDHSSMDMSGMDHGSMDMSGMQGGKAPADARSPDYSNGVPYGRYGQPMMMGDMPLWGVSVEQLGYQFDDDQINYEVDAWYGKDERRLAVRSEGSVQTKDDKKIDSLTSLAYWKPLSIFWNGEAGVAYDTKNDKAALMAGIVGTAPYFVETDARAYLYTDGQVRLDLGTAYEWRLTQRWVVRPEVGLTAFSKDDTDNGIAKGFNDFDAEVRLMYETLNRQLAPYVGVSYETALGSARGQRRQENESVDSSSLTAGVKFWF
;
A
#
# COMPACT_ATOMS: atom_id res chain seq x y z
N GLY A 1 -21.70 14.30 -33.06
CA GLY A 1 -20.56 14.30 -33.98
C GLY A 1 -20.35 15.70 -34.52
N MET A 2 -19.15 16.22 -34.41
CA MET A 2 -18.77 17.49 -35.07
C MET A 2 -18.43 17.21 -36.51
N ASP A 3 -19.08 17.94 -37.44
CA ASP A 3 -18.76 17.89 -38.85
C ASP A 3 -17.56 18.82 -39.13
N HIS A 4 -16.38 18.21 -39.33
CA HIS A 4 -15.14 18.92 -39.62
C HIS A 4 -14.83 19.04 -41.11
N SER A 5 -15.81 18.81 -41.98
CA SER A 5 -15.62 18.75 -43.45
C SER A 5 -15.12 20.05 -44.10
N LYS A 6 -15.05 21.14 -43.35
CA LYS A 6 -14.64 22.47 -43.83
C LYS A 6 -13.56 23.15 -42.96
N MET A 7 -12.98 22.45 -41.99
CA MET A 7 -11.92 23.02 -41.17
C MET A 7 -10.54 22.73 -41.77
N ASP A 8 -9.79 23.78 -41.99
CA ASP A 8 -8.34 23.68 -42.24
C ASP A 8 -7.68 23.38 -40.89
N MET A 9 -7.17 22.19 -40.74
CA MET A 9 -6.53 21.72 -39.52
C MET A 9 -4.98 21.69 -39.66
N SER A 10 -4.44 22.39 -40.64
CA SER A 10 -3.00 22.51 -40.79
C SER A 10 -2.39 23.28 -39.61
N GLY A 11 -1.52 22.63 -38.86
CA GLY A 11 -0.87 23.21 -37.67
C GLY A 11 -1.58 22.96 -36.33
N MET A 12 -2.68 22.20 -36.29
CA MET A 12 -3.25 21.76 -35.01
C MET A 12 -2.52 20.54 -34.48
N ASP A 13 -2.16 20.64 -33.22
CA ASP A 13 -1.67 19.51 -32.45
C ASP A 13 -2.88 18.70 -31.92
N HIS A 14 -3.11 17.52 -32.46
CA HIS A 14 -4.18 16.61 -32.07
C HIS A 14 -3.73 15.57 -31.06
N GLY A 15 -2.67 15.82 -30.35
CA GLY A 15 -1.99 14.89 -29.47
C GLY A 15 -2.84 14.17 -28.39
N CYS A 16 -4.11 14.46 -28.23
CA CYS A 16 -4.98 13.82 -27.24
C CYS A 16 -6.44 13.76 -27.68
N MET A 17 -6.74 13.79 -28.97
CA MET A 17 -8.12 13.67 -29.44
C MET A 17 -8.46 12.23 -29.78
N ASP A 18 -9.58 11.78 -29.26
CA ASP A 18 -10.26 10.57 -29.73
C ASP A 18 -10.98 10.92 -31.03
N MET A 19 -10.57 10.29 -32.11
CA MET A 19 -11.09 10.54 -33.45
C MET A 19 -11.93 9.37 -34.01
N SER A 20 -12.41 8.49 -33.14
CA SER A 20 -13.14 7.29 -33.52
C SER A 20 -14.41 7.56 -34.35
N ASP A 21 -15.04 8.72 -34.16
CA ASP A 21 -16.30 9.09 -34.86
C ASP A 21 -16.09 10.16 -35.96
N MET A 22 -14.87 10.44 -36.36
CA MET A 22 -14.60 11.44 -37.40
C MET A 22 -14.55 10.85 -38.79
N ASP A 23 -15.33 11.42 -39.72
CA ASP A 23 -15.20 11.15 -41.15
C ASP A 23 -14.03 11.94 -41.76
N HIS A 24 -12.93 11.24 -42.02
CA HIS A 24 -11.71 11.81 -42.56
C HIS A 24 -11.64 11.80 -44.08
N SER A 25 -12.71 11.41 -44.78
CA SER A 25 -12.68 11.21 -46.23
C SER A 25 -12.38 12.46 -47.06
N LYS A 26 -12.40 13.66 -46.44
CA LYS A 26 -12.24 14.95 -47.08
C LYS A 26 -11.22 15.85 -46.41
N MET A 27 -10.48 15.33 -45.43
CA MET A 27 -9.45 16.12 -44.76
C MET A 27 -8.08 15.99 -45.42
N ASP A 28 -7.45 17.12 -45.68
CA ASP A 28 -6.02 17.14 -45.99
C ASP A 28 -5.26 17.07 -44.65
N MET A 29 -4.60 15.95 -44.44
CA MET A 29 -3.84 15.66 -43.24
C MET A 29 -2.32 15.77 -43.45
N SER A 30 -1.91 16.41 -44.53
CA SER A 30 -0.48 16.65 -44.79
C SER A 30 0.10 17.62 -43.74
N GLY A 31 1.11 17.20 -43.03
CA GLY A 31 1.73 17.99 -41.98
C GLY A 31 1.16 17.83 -40.57
N MET A 32 0.23 16.91 -40.38
CA MET A 32 -0.28 16.60 -39.08
C MET A 32 0.62 15.63 -38.32
N ASP A 33 0.95 15.94 -37.09
CA ASP A 33 1.66 15.04 -36.20
C ASP A 33 0.66 14.08 -35.53
N HIS A 34 0.65 12.84 -35.91
CA HIS A 34 -0.22 11.78 -35.39
C HIS A 34 0.44 10.96 -34.28
N SER A 35 1.53 11.45 -33.72
CA SER A 35 2.35 10.69 -32.77
C SER A 35 1.63 10.19 -31.52
N LYS A 36 0.43 10.70 -31.24
CA LYS A 36 -0.33 10.35 -30.04
C LYS A 36 -1.82 10.05 -30.32
N MET A 37 -2.18 9.78 -31.55
CA MET A 37 -3.56 9.46 -31.87
C MET A 37 -3.83 7.96 -31.75
N ASP A 38 -4.93 7.63 -31.11
CA ASP A 38 -5.51 6.29 -31.17
C ASP A 38 -6.26 6.16 -32.49
N MET A 39 -5.81 5.27 -33.34
CA MET A 39 -6.36 5.04 -34.67
C MET A 39 -6.98 3.64 -34.82
N SER A 40 -7.37 3.00 -33.73
CA SER A 40 -7.83 1.61 -33.72
C SER A 40 -9.05 1.34 -34.60
N ASP A 41 -9.93 2.35 -34.77
CA ASP A 41 -11.18 2.21 -35.53
C ASP A 41 -11.20 3.02 -36.84
N MET A 42 -10.05 3.50 -37.28
CA MET A 42 -9.95 4.36 -38.46
C MET A 42 -9.80 3.54 -39.75
N ASP A 43 -10.67 3.77 -40.72
CA ASP A 43 -10.53 3.21 -42.08
C ASP A 43 -9.48 3.99 -42.88
N HIS A 44 -8.31 3.42 -43.02
CA HIS A 44 -7.17 4.02 -43.71
C HIS A 44 -7.17 3.78 -45.23
N SER A 45 -8.15 3.13 -45.78
CA SER A 45 -8.16 2.72 -47.18
C SER A 45 -8.21 3.88 -48.19
N LYS A 46 -8.53 5.07 -47.70
CA LYS A 46 -8.69 6.29 -48.54
C LYS A 46 -7.81 7.46 -48.07
N MET A 47 -6.92 7.25 -47.12
CA MET A 47 -6.02 8.30 -46.65
C MET A 47 -4.68 8.25 -47.36
N ASP A 48 -4.24 9.38 -47.85
CA ASP A 48 -2.85 9.56 -48.24
C ASP A 48 -2.03 9.81 -46.98
N MET A 49 -1.24 8.81 -46.59
CA MET A 49 -0.39 8.83 -45.42
C MET A 49 1.08 9.12 -45.74
N SER A 50 1.35 9.60 -46.94
CA SER A 50 2.72 9.99 -47.32
C SER A 50 3.17 11.22 -46.52
N GLY A 51 4.18 11.06 -45.70
CA GLY A 51 4.72 12.14 -44.86
C GLY A 51 4.27 12.11 -43.40
N MET A 52 3.46 11.13 -42.99
CA MET A 52 3.13 10.94 -41.57
C MET A 52 4.29 10.29 -40.80
N ASP A 53 4.60 10.87 -39.68
CA ASP A 53 5.49 10.23 -38.70
C ASP A 53 4.69 9.28 -37.79
N HIS A 54 4.92 7.99 -37.95
CA HIS A 54 4.26 6.93 -37.19
C HIS A 54 5.04 6.45 -35.97
N SER A 55 6.09 7.18 -35.58
CA SER A 55 7.06 6.69 -34.58
C SER A 55 6.47 6.40 -33.20
N SER A 56 5.29 6.94 -32.88
CA SER A 56 4.67 6.78 -31.54
C SER A 56 3.19 6.40 -31.60
N MET A 57 2.71 5.86 -32.72
CA MET A 57 1.31 5.40 -32.78
C MET A 57 1.11 4.15 -31.93
N ASP A 58 0.05 4.15 -31.15
CA ASP A 58 -0.41 2.91 -30.50
C ASP A 58 -1.08 2.01 -31.56
N MET A 59 -0.42 0.93 -31.89
CA MET A 59 -0.88 -0.07 -32.86
C MET A 59 -1.24 -1.40 -32.17
N SER A 60 -1.65 -1.36 -30.92
CA SER A 60 -1.94 -2.56 -30.12
C SER A 60 -3.03 -3.47 -30.70
N GLY A 61 -3.91 -2.94 -31.55
CA GLY A 61 -4.94 -3.71 -32.24
C GLY A 61 -4.57 -4.21 -33.64
N MET A 62 -3.36 -3.90 -34.13
CA MET A 62 -2.92 -4.37 -35.43
C MET A 62 -2.15 -5.68 -35.34
N ASP A 63 -2.48 -6.63 -36.20
CA ASP A 63 -1.66 -7.82 -36.39
C ASP A 63 -0.41 -7.45 -37.21
N HIS A 64 0.70 -7.34 -36.52
CA HIS A 64 2.00 -7.02 -37.13
C HIS A 64 2.74 -8.26 -37.66
N GLY A 65 2.15 -9.44 -37.58
CA GLY A 65 2.80 -10.71 -37.94
C GLY A 65 3.25 -10.81 -39.42
N SER A 66 2.71 -9.96 -40.30
CA SER A 66 3.02 -9.95 -41.73
C SER A 66 3.51 -8.59 -42.24
N MET A 67 3.65 -7.57 -41.40
CA MET A 67 4.15 -6.27 -41.81
C MET A 67 5.69 -6.23 -41.73
N ASP A 68 6.32 -5.94 -42.86
CA ASP A 68 7.72 -5.57 -42.85
C ASP A 68 7.87 -4.13 -42.33
N MET A 69 8.20 -4.03 -41.02
CA MET A 69 8.40 -2.76 -40.33
C MET A 69 9.80 -2.17 -40.49
N SER A 70 10.64 -2.76 -41.32
CA SER A 70 12.02 -2.31 -41.51
C SER A 70 12.14 -0.90 -42.09
N GLY A 71 11.09 -0.42 -42.78
CA GLY A 71 11.02 0.95 -43.29
C GLY A 71 10.39 1.96 -42.35
N MET A 72 9.63 1.52 -41.33
CA MET A 72 8.92 2.41 -40.36
C MET A 72 9.80 2.89 -39.23
N GLN A 73 10.90 2.25 -38.94
CA GLN A 73 11.80 2.57 -37.84
C GLN A 73 13.06 3.31 -38.25
N GLY A 74 12.98 4.20 -39.24
CA GLY A 74 14.10 5.06 -39.58
C GLY A 74 15.30 4.36 -40.23
N GLY A 75 15.14 3.13 -40.75
CA GLY A 75 16.17 2.40 -41.47
C GLY A 75 17.20 1.70 -40.56
N LYS A 76 18.28 1.21 -41.21
CA LYS A 76 19.37 0.55 -40.50
C LYS A 76 20.10 1.57 -39.62
N ALA A 77 20.27 1.26 -38.36
CA ALA A 77 21.01 2.11 -37.45
C ALA A 77 22.40 2.47 -38.01
N PRO A 78 22.85 3.72 -37.88
CA PRO A 78 24.20 4.12 -38.28
C PRO A 78 25.25 3.22 -37.63
N ALA A 79 26.41 3.09 -38.29
CA ALA A 79 27.51 2.24 -37.79
C ALA A 79 28.06 2.71 -36.42
N ASP A 80 27.83 3.96 -36.09
CA ASP A 80 28.20 4.61 -34.81
C ASP A 80 27.01 4.74 -33.83
N ALA A 81 25.88 4.11 -34.15
CA ALA A 81 24.73 4.11 -33.24
C ALA A 81 25.10 3.48 -31.89
N ARG A 82 24.49 4.00 -30.84
CA ARG A 82 24.62 3.43 -29.48
C ARG A 82 24.20 1.96 -29.47
N SER A 83 24.91 1.18 -28.67
CA SER A 83 24.54 -0.20 -28.43
C SER A 83 23.09 -0.27 -27.88
N PRO A 84 22.29 -1.26 -28.31
CA PRO A 84 20.92 -1.45 -27.79
C PRO A 84 20.87 -1.74 -26.30
N ASP A 85 22.00 -2.01 -25.64
CA ASP A 85 22.12 -2.15 -24.21
C ASP A 85 22.27 -0.80 -23.44
N TYR A 86 22.21 0.31 -24.15
CA TYR A 86 22.37 1.67 -23.64
C TYR A 86 23.68 1.96 -22.88
N SER A 87 24.69 1.10 -23.04
CA SER A 87 25.96 1.17 -22.30
C SER A 87 27.02 2.06 -22.97
N ASN A 88 26.68 2.87 -23.98
CA ASN A 88 27.64 3.63 -24.81
C ASN A 88 28.73 2.74 -25.45
N GLY A 89 28.35 1.53 -25.87
CA GLY A 89 29.29 0.58 -26.46
C GLY A 89 30.08 -0.23 -25.41
N VAL A 90 29.80 -0.05 -24.16
CA VAL A 90 30.39 -0.87 -23.06
C VAL A 90 29.39 -1.95 -22.67
N PRO A 91 29.74 -3.24 -22.78
CA PRO A 91 28.83 -4.32 -22.44
C PRO A 91 28.46 -4.32 -20.93
N TYR A 92 27.28 -4.80 -20.61
CA TYR A 92 26.77 -4.92 -19.23
C TYR A 92 27.74 -5.60 -18.26
N GLY A 93 28.54 -6.54 -18.74
CA GLY A 93 29.50 -7.26 -17.91
C GLY A 93 30.53 -6.38 -17.19
N ARG A 94 30.75 -5.14 -17.64
CA ARG A 94 31.67 -4.20 -17.00
C ARG A 94 31.03 -3.37 -15.88
N TYR A 95 29.73 -3.03 -15.99
CA TYR A 95 29.03 -2.15 -15.07
C TYR A 95 27.79 -2.81 -14.46
N GLY A 96 27.51 -4.06 -14.81
CA GLY A 96 26.29 -4.76 -14.43
C GLY A 96 25.06 -4.36 -15.25
N GLN A 97 23.99 -5.08 -15.09
CA GLN A 97 22.71 -4.71 -15.70
C GLN A 97 22.10 -3.52 -14.96
N PRO A 98 21.43 -2.59 -15.68
CA PRO A 98 20.63 -1.57 -15.01
C PRO A 98 19.60 -2.24 -14.12
N MET A 99 19.65 -1.97 -12.82
CA MET A 99 18.62 -2.46 -11.91
C MET A 99 17.40 -1.55 -12.00
N MET A 100 16.24 -2.15 -12.25
CA MET A 100 14.97 -1.48 -12.08
C MET A 100 14.77 -1.14 -10.59
N MET A 101 14.10 -0.03 -10.26
CA MET A 101 13.91 0.37 -8.85
C MET A 101 13.25 -0.73 -8.02
N GLY A 102 12.36 -1.55 -8.60
CA GLY A 102 11.75 -2.70 -7.93
C GLY A 102 12.70 -3.87 -7.63
N ASP A 103 13.86 -3.93 -8.27
CA ASP A 103 14.87 -4.97 -8.04
C ASP A 103 15.87 -4.62 -6.94
N MET A 104 15.90 -3.37 -6.48
CA MET A 104 16.78 -2.94 -5.40
C MET A 104 16.17 -3.27 -4.05
N PRO A 105 16.91 -3.91 -3.13
CA PRO A 105 16.46 -4.05 -1.77
C PRO A 105 16.42 -2.68 -1.10
N LEU A 106 15.30 -2.37 -0.48
CA LEU A 106 15.07 -1.16 0.30
C LEU A 106 14.78 -1.53 1.76
N TRP A 107 14.91 -0.58 2.63
CA TRP A 107 14.51 -0.72 4.02
C TRP A 107 13.69 0.49 4.44
N GLY A 108 12.89 0.30 5.45
CA GLY A 108 12.13 1.37 6.05
C GLY A 108 11.81 1.05 7.50
N VAL A 109 11.61 2.09 8.28
CA VAL A 109 11.14 2.03 9.65
C VAL A 109 9.99 3.00 9.80
N SER A 110 8.89 2.51 10.35
CA SER A 110 7.72 3.32 10.67
C SER A 110 7.37 3.15 12.14
N VAL A 111 7.20 4.26 12.83
CA VAL A 111 6.62 4.29 14.16
C VAL A 111 5.17 4.74 14.00
N GLU A 112 4.26 3.78 13.92
CA GLU A 112 2.85 4.03 13.68
C GLU A 112 2.18 4.67 14.88
N GLN A 113 2.68 4.34 16.08
CA GLN A 113 2.21 4.90 17.32
C GLN A 113 3.36 5.03 18.31
N LEU A 114 3.52 6.20 18.88
CA LEU A 114 4.24 6.44 20.12
C LEU A 114 3.45 7.48 20.90
N GLY A 115 2.60 7.01 21.80
CA GLY A 115 1.63 7.85 22.47
C GLY A 115 1.49 7.57 23.94
N TYR A 116 1.07 8.57 24.69
CA TYR A 116 0.79 8.51 26.10
C TYR A 116 -0.73 8.49 26.32
N GLN A 117 -1.19 7.53 27.11
CA GLN A 117 -2.55 7.46 27.64
C GLN A 117 -2.60 8.11 29.02
N PHE A 118 -3.37 9.17 29.14
CA PHE A 118 -3.37 10.01 30.36
C PHE A 118 -4.10 9.36 31.54
N ASP A 119 -5.15 8.59 31.28
CA ASP A 119 -5.95 8.00 32.33
C ASP A 119 -5.31 6.75 32.95
N ASP A 120 -4.54 6.01 32.16
CA ASP A 120 -3.90 4.76 32.56
C ASP A 120 -2.40 4.93 32.85
N ASP A 121 -1.85 6.14 32.68
CA ASP A 121 -0.41 6.44 32.83
C ASP A 121 0.49 5.46 32.04
N GLN A 122 0.13 5.20 30.79
CA GLN A 122 0.72 4.18 29.95
C GLN A 122 1.23 4.78 28.65
N ILE A 123 2.40 4.30 28.21
CA ILE A 123 2.92 4.58 26.87
C ILE A 123 2.57 3.40 25.97
N ASN A 124 1.87 3.67 24.89
CA ASN A 124 1.62 2.71 23.82
C ASN A 124 2.56 2.97 22.66
N TYR A 125 3.07 1.89 22.05
CA TYR A 125 3.91 1.98 20.89
C TYR A 125 3.57 0.92 19.86
N GLU A 126 3.79 1.26 18.61
CA GLU A 126 3.77 0.34 17.47
C GLU A 126 4.86 0.75 16.50
N VAL A 127 5.78 -0.18 16.23
CA VAL A 127 6.93 0.03 15.35
C VAL A 127 6.97 -1.08 14.32
N ASP A 128 7.10 -0.70 13.07
CA ASP A 128 7.32 -1.59 11.95
C ASP A 128 8.65 -1.27 11.29
N ALA A 129 9.45 -2.30 11.02
CA ALA A 129 10.67 -2.20 10.23
C ALA A 129 10.65 -3.27 9.16
N TRP A 130 11.12 -2.95 7.97
CA TRP A 130 11.14 -3.90 6.87
C TRP A 130 12.40 -3.74 6.01
N TYR A 131 12.77 -4.86 5.39
CA TYR A 131 13.88 -4.93 4.45
C TYR A 131 13.54 -5.89 3.31
N GLY A 132 13.78 -5.47 2.09
CA GLY A 132 13.60 -6.32 0.92
C GLY A 132 13.19 -5.58 -0.33
N LYS A 133 12.62 -6.32 -1.27
CA LYS A 133 12.13 -5.85 -2.56
C LYS A 133 10.61 -5.70 -2.53
N ASP A 134 10.04 -5.08 -3.57
CA ASP A 134 8.60 -4.89 -3.67
C ASP A 134 7.81 -6.20 -3.66
N GLU A 135 8.39 -7.27 -4.19
CA GLU A 135 7.74 -8.59 -4.26
C GLU A 135 7.89 -9.44 -2.99
N ARG A 136 8.85 -9.11 -2.13
CA ARG A 136 9.16 -9.89 -0.92
C ARG A 136 9.98 -9.10 0.06
N ARG A 137 9.56 -9.10 1.30
CA ARG A 137 10.21 -8.40 2.39
C ARG A 137 10.28 -9.25 3.64
N LEU A 138 11.27 -8.97 4.48
CA LEU A 138 11.24 -9.34 5.88
C LEU A 138 10.70 -8.14 6.66
N ALA A 139 9.74 -8.37 7.51
CA ALA A 139 9.12 -7.35 8.34
C ALA A 139 9.25 -7.72 9.82
N VAL A 140 9.67 -6.77 10.61
CA VAL A 140 9.67 -6.85 12.07
C VAL A 140 8.63 -5.87 12.57
N ARG A 141 7.66 -6.35 13.34
CA ARG A 141 6.68 -5.53 14.02
C ARG A 141 6.80 -5.72 15.51
N SER A 142 6.76 -4.64 16.25
CA SER A 142 6.64 -4.67 17.71
C SER A 142 5.58 -3.69 18.14
N GLU A 143 4.58 -4.17 18.83
CA GLU A 143 3.52 -3.38 19.43
C GLU A 143 3.43 -3.69 20.91
N GLY A 144 3.05 -2.72 21.72
CA GLY A 144 2.91 -2.96 23.12
C GLY A 144 2.68 -1.71 23.95
N SER A 145 2.72 -1.92 25.25
CA SER A 145 2.50 -0.88 26.22
C SER A 145 3.51 -0.96 27.36
N VAL A 146 3.85 0.20 27.89
CA VAL A 146 4.74 0.35 29.05
C VAL A 146 3.99 1.15 30.10
N GLN A 147 3.72 0.54 31.25
CA GLN A 147 3.17 1.26 32.40
C GLN A 147 4.24 2.10 33.07
N THR A 148 3.95 3.37 33.38
CA THR A 148 4.93 4.31 33.90
C THR A 148 4.97 4.39 35.43
N LYS A 149 3.91 4.00 36.13
CA LYS A 149 3.75 4.21 37.57
C LYS A 149 4.08 3.02 38.46
N ASP A 150 3.79 1.79 38.08
CA ASP A 150 4.08 0.61 38.89
C ASP A 150 4.95 -0.36 38.12
N ASP A 151 5.94 -0.99 38.80
CA ASP A 151 6.84 -2.03 38.29
C ASP A 151 6.99 -2.13 36.78
N LYS A 152 7.32 -1.06 36.10
CA LYS A 152 7.60 -0.90 34.64
C LYS A 152 7.31 -2.16 33.82
N LYS A 153 6.10 -2.65 33.88
CA LYS A 153 5.69 -3.82 33.16
C LYS A 153 5.59 -3.47 31.68
N ILE A 154 6.32 -4.22 30.87
CA ILE A 154 6.31 -4.07 29.43
C ILE A 154 5.53 -5.26 28.86
N ASP A 155 4.38 -4.98 28.30
CA ASP A 155 3.60 -5.96 27.55
C ASP A 155 3.81 -5.70 26.06
N SER A 156 4.42 -6.62 25.35
CA SER A 156 4.73 -6.47 23.92
C SER A 156 4.45 -7.75 23.15
N LEU A 157 4.03 -7.58 21.92
CA LEU A 157 3.94 -8.62 20.90
C LEU A 157 4.89 -8.24 19.76
N THR A 158 5.94 -9.02 19.59
CA THR A 158 6.94 -8.78 18.55
C THR A 158 6.93 -9.92 17.56
N SER A 159 6.91 -9.61 16.28
CA SER A 159 6.90 -10.59 15.21
C SER A 159 8.00 -10.34 14.19
N LEU A 160 8.51 -11.43 13.61
CA LEU A 160 9.36 -11.44 12.43
C LEU A 160 8.65 -12.26 11.36
N ALA A 161 8.29 -11.64 10.27
CA ALA A 161 7.51 -12.26 9.21
C ALA A 161 8.11 -12.04 7.82
N TYR A 162 7.89 -13.01 6.96
CA TYR A 162 8.07 -12.88 5.53
C TYR A 162 6.78 -12.28 4.95
N TRP A 163 6.91 -11.20 4.23
CA TRP A 163 5.83 -10.45 3.61
C TRP A 163 5.89 -10.60 2.09
N LYS A 164 4.73 -10.83 1.49
CA LYS A 164 4.57 -11.00 0.05
C LYS A 164 3.23 -10.43 -0.43
N PRO A 165 3.20 -9.68 -1.56
CA PRO A 165 1.95 -9.31 -2.22
C PRO A 165 1.18 -10.56 -2.67
N LEU A 166 -0.10 -10.64 -2.37
CA LEU A 166 -1.03 -11.66 -2.86
C LEU A 166 -1.88 -11.13 -4.01
N SER A 167 -2.21 -9.85 -3.97
CA SER A 167 -2.93 -9.12 -5.01
C SER A 167 -2.54 -7.65 -4.97
N ILE A 168 -3.15 -6.81 -5.80
CA ILE A 168 -2.92 -5.36 -5.83
C ILE A 168 -3.25 -4.71 -4.47
N PHE A 169 -4.26 -5.22 -3.75
CA PHE A 169 -4.76 -4.63 -2.51
C PHE A 169 -4.38 -5.40 -1.25
N TRP A 170 -3.93 -6.64 -1.37
CA TRP A 170 -3.71 -7.53 -0.24
C TRP A 170 -2.31 -8.12 -0.23
N ASN A 171 -1.71 -8.12 0.95
CA ASN A 171 -0.40 -8.69 1.23
C ASN A 171 -0.54 -9.81 2.25
N GLY A 172 0.22 -10.87 2.08
CA GLY A 172 0.31 -11.96 3.03
C GLY A 172 1.57 -11.86 3.89
N GLU A 173 1.46 -12.27 5.13
CA GLU A 173 2.55 -12.36 6.10
C GLU A 173 2.58 -13.75 6.72
N ALA A 174 3.77 -14.28 6.95
CA ALA A 174 3.95 -15.52 7.73
C ALA A 174 5.30 -15.49 8.44
N GLY A 175 5.32 -15.93 9.68
CA GLY A 175 6.54 -15.88 10.46
C GLY A 175 6.37 -16.37 11.89
N VAL A 176 7.14 -15.77 12.80
CA VAL A 176 7.16 -16.10 14.22
C VAL A 176 6.90 -14.84 15.04
N ALA A 177 6.35 -15.06 16.21
CA ALA A 177 6.09 -13.98 17.15
C ALA A 177 6.44 -14.40 18.58
N TYR A 178 6.68 -13.41 19.42
CA TYR A 178 6.87 -13.59 20.85
C TYR A 178 6.01 -12.59 21.62
N ASP A 179 5.25 -13.09 22.56
CA ASP A 179 4.34 -12.34 23.41
C ASP A 179 4.88 -12.31 24.83
N THR A 180 5.35 -11.13 25.26
CA THR A 180 5.93 -10.98 26.61
C THR A 180 4.90 -11.03 27.72
N LYS A 181 3.64 -10.64 27.44
CA LYS A 181 2.56 -10.70 28.42
C LYS A 181 2.27 -12.14 28.84
N ASN A 182 2.23 -13.05 27.88
CA ASN A 182 1.95 -14.45 28.10
C ASN A 182 3.22 -15.32 28.21
N ASP A 183 4.40 -14.71 28.01
CA ASP A 183 5.72 -15.39 27.98
C ASP A 183 5.73 -16.62 27.05
N LYS A 184 5.22 -16.44 25.84
CA LYS A 184 5.05 -17.51 24.85
C LYS A 184 5.47 -17.09 23.45
N ALA A 185 6.07 -18.04 22.75
CA ALA A 185 6.31 -17.90 21.32
C ALA A 185 5.08 -18.40 20.52
N ALA A 186 4.95 -17.90 19.30
CA ALA A 186 3.88 -18.27 18.39
C ALA A 186 4.37 -18.35 16.94
N LEU A 187 3.69 -19.16 16.14
CA LEU A 187 3.69 -19.01 14.69
C LEU A 187 2.65 -17.96 14.32
N MET A 188 2.97 -17.13 13.34
CA MET A 188 2.10 -16.04 12.89
C MET A 188 1.83 -16.17 11.40
N ALA A 189 0.58 -15.94 11.03
CA ALA A 189 0.16 -15.73 9.64
C ALA A 189 -0.90 -14.65 9.59
N GLY A 190 -0.87 -13.85 8.52
CA GLY A 190 -1.82 -12.76 8.39
C GLY A 190 -1.96 -12.25 6.97
N ILE A 191 -2.97 -11.43 6.81
CA ILE A 191 -3.22 -10.63 5.62
C ILE A 191 -3.41 -9.17 6.02
N VAL A 192 -2.80 -8.30 5.25
CA VAL A 192 -2.86 -6.84 5.44
C VAL A 192 -3.15 -6.20 4.11
N GLY A 193 -3.99 -5.23 4.06
CA GLY A 193 -4.26 -4.53 2.83
C GLY A 193 -5.33 -3.46 2.92
N THR A 194 -5.85 -3.10 1.77
CA THR A 194 -6.88 -2.07 1.63
C THR A 194 -8.16 -2.70 1.10
N ALA A 195 -9.18 -2.69 1.94
CA ALA A 195 -10.54 -3.08 1.57
C ALA A 195 -11.20 -1.99 0.68
N PRO A 196 -12.36 -2.27 0.04
CA PRO A 196 -13.09 -1.25 -0.70
C PRO A 196 -13.30 0.04 0.08
N TYR A 197 -13.35 1.16 -0.63
CA TYR A 197 -13.44 2.52 -0.05
C TYR A 197 -12.22 2.99 0.75
N PHE A 198 -11.02 2.42 0.45
CA PHE A 198 -9.74 2.77 1.09
C PHE A 198 -9.69 2.49 2.60
N VAL A 199 -10.44 1.51 3.06
CA VAL A 199 -10.39 1.05 4.43
C VAL A 199 -9.18 0.13 4.62
N GLU A 200 -8.22 0.57 5.42
CA GLU A 200 -7.09 -0.27 5.82
C GLU A 200 -7.61 -1.42 6.68
N THR A 201 -7.20 -2.62 6.38
CA THR A 201 -7.68 -3.83 7.07
C THR A 201 -6.54 -4.79 7.28
N ASP A 202 -6.46 -5.36 8.47
CA ASP A 202 -5.53 -6.41 8.80
C ASP A 202 -6.21 -7.54 9.58
N ALA A 203 -5.74 -8.74 9.35
CA ALA A 203 -6.14 -9.93 10.07
C ALA A 203 -4.91 -10.79 10.32
N ARG A 204 -4.60 -11.08 11.58
CA ARG A 204 -3.45 -11.88 11.99
C ARG A 204 -3.88 -12.98 12.92
N ALA A 205 -3.36 -14.18 12.70
CA ALA A 205 -3.54 -15.33 13.55
C ALA A 205 -2.19 -15.75 14.15
N TYR A 206 -2.21 -16.07 15.44
CA TYR A 206 -1.04 -16.52 16.19
C TYR A 206 -1.35 -17.88 16.79
N LEU A 207 -0.53 -18.86 16.50
CA LEU A 207 -0.57 -20.19 17.12
C LEU A 207 0.55 -20.28 18.15
N TYR A 208 0.20 -20.20 19.42
CA TYR A 208 1.13 -20.27 20.53
C TYR A 208 1.64 -21.69 20.77
N THR A 209 2.75 -21.79 21.46
CA THR A 209 3.42 -23.07 21.77
C THR A 209 2.58 -24.02 22.64
N ASP A 210 1.62 -23.50 23.40
CA ASP A 210 0.65 -24.28 24.19
C ASP A 210 -0.61 -24.69 23.41
N GLY A 211 -0.67 -24.37 22.12
CA GLY A 211 -1.81 -24.64 21.25
C GLY A 211 -2.95 -23.62 21.35
N GLN A 212 -2.78 -22.52 22.08
CA GLN A 212 -3.68 -21.37 22.04
C GLN A 212 -3.62 -20.71 20.66
N VAL A 213 -4.77 -20.32 20.12
CA VAL A 213 -4.85 -19.50 18.90
C VAL A 213 -5.41 -18.13 19.29
N ARG A 214 -4.69 -17.09 18.89
CA ARG A 214 -5.15 -15.69 18.97
C ARG A 214 -5.46 -15.19 17.56
N LEU A 215 -6.57 -14.49 17.42
CA LEU A 215 -6.95 -13.81 16.19
C LEU A 215 -7.09 -12.32 16.48
N ASP A 216 -6.34 -11.51 15.75
CA ASP A 216 -6.43 -10.05 15.79
C ASP A 216 -7.00 -9.56 14.46
N LEU A 217 -8.03 -8.75 14.53
CA LEU A 217 -8.66 -8.08 13.40
C LEU A 217 -8.59 -6.58 13.62
N GLY A 218 -8.13 -5.85 12.65
CA GLY A 218 -8.03 -4.39 12.71
C GLY A 218 -8.57 -3.74 11.45
N THR A 219 -9.13 -2.55 11.61
CA THR A 219 -9.54 -1.72 10.49
C THR A 219 -9.40 -0.26 10.86
N ALA A 220 -8.91 0.53 9.92
CA ALA A 220 -8.70 1.95 10.07
C ALA A 220 -9.05 2.69 8.79
N TYR A 221 -9.39 3.96 8.94
CA TYR A 221 -9.66 4.84 7.82
C TYR A 221 -8.99 6.19 8.05
N GLU A 222 -8.42 6.78 6.99
CA GLU A 222 -7.87 8.11 7.04
C GLU A 222 -8.80 9.09 6.34
N TRP A 223 -9.44 9.96 7.13
CA TRP A 223 -10.26 11.02 6.60
C TRP A 223 -9.49 12.34 6.61
N ARG A 224 -9.09 12.78 5.42
CA ARG A 224 -8.37 14.04 5.25
C ARG A 224 -9.32 15.21 5.26
N LEU A 225 -9.26 16.00 6.33
CA LEU A 225 -10.04 17.25 6.44
C LEU A 225 -9.40 18.36 5.61
N THR A 226 -8.09 18.41 5.60
CA THR A 226 -7.26 19.32 4.81
C THR A 226 -6.01 18.59 4.31
N GLN A 227 -5.10 19.29 3.64
CA GLN A 227 -3.81 18.70 3.24
C GLN A 227 -2.94 18.24 4.40
N ARG A 228 -3.19 18.70 5.62
CA ARG A 228 -2.37 18.43 6.82
C ARG A 228 -3.14 17.83 7.98
N TRP A 229 -4.44 18.13 8.11
CA TRP A 229 -5.28 17.60 9.17
C TRP A 229 -5.97 16.33 8.72
N VAL A 230 -5.76 15.26 9.46
CA VAL A 230 -6.31 13.92 9.21
C VAL A 230 -7.02 13.43 10.44
N VAL A 231 -8.24 12.94 10.28
CA VAL A 231 -8.96 12.19 11.30
C VAL A 231 -8.83 10.72 10.97
N ARG A 232 -8.30 9.94 11.90
CA ARG A 232 -8.10 8.49 11.75
C ARG A 232 -8.93 7.74 12.80
N PRO A 233 -10.13 7.27 12.46
CA PRO A 233 -10.83 6.26 13.22
C PRO A 233 -10.19 4.89 12.99
N GLU A 234 -10.08 4.12 14.07
CA GLU A 234 -9.53 2.78 14.08
C GLU A 234 -10.34 1.90 15.03
N VAL A 235 -10.56 0.66 14.66
CA VAL A 235 -11.20 -0.34 15.52
C VAL A 235 -10.45 -1.64 15.44
N GLY A 236 -10.35 -2.33 16.57
CA GLY A 236 -9.68 -3.60 16.71
C GLY A 236 -10.57 -4.62 17.45
N LEU A 237 -10.32 -5.87 17.18
CA LEU A 237 -11.03 -6.99 17.79
C LEU A 237 -10.04 -8.15 18.00
N THR A 238 -10.00 -8.66 19.22
CA THR A 238 -9.15 -9.80 19.60
C THR A 238 -9.99 -10.97 20.06
N ALA A 239 -9.65 -12.17 19.60
CA ALA A 239 -10.30 -13.42 19.99
C ALA A 239 -9.27 -14.50 20.30
N PHE A 240 -9.65 -15.42 21.20
CA PHE A 240 -8.84 -16.56 21.62
C PHE A 240 -9.60 -17.88 21.51
N SER A 241 -8.89 -18.96 21.22
CA SER A 241 -9.47 -20.31 21.08
C SER A 241 -9.73 -21.03 22.39
N LYS A 242 -9.04 -20.66 23.47
CA LYS A 242 -9.10 -21.33 24.78
C LYS A 242 -9.11 -20.29 25.91
N ASP A 243 -9.66 -20.70 27.05
CA ASP A 243 -9.55 -19.94 28.29
C ASP A 243 -8.12 -20.03 28.86
N ASP A 244 -7.61 -18.92 29.36
CA ASP A 244 -6.37 -18.81 30.13
C ASP A 244 -6.61 -17.80 31.25
N THR A 245 -7.14 -18.30 32.39
CA THR A 245 -7.53 -17.47 33.51
C THR A 245 -6.36 -16.78 34.18
N ASP A 246 -5.16 -17.38 34.13
CA ASP A 246 -3.96 -16.81 34.74
C ASP A 246 -3.53 -15.52 34.03
N ASN A 247 -3.85 -15.40 32.74
CA ASN A 247 -3.57 -14.22 31.92
C ASN A 247 -4.83 -13.37 31.62
N GLY A 248 -5.97 -13.66 32.26
CA GLY A 248 -7.21 -12.92 32.06
C GLY A 248 -7.85 -13.12 30.67
N ILE A 249 -7.58 -14.25 30.02
CA ILE A 249 -8.06 -14.58 28.68
C ILE A 249 -9.26 -15.51 28.77
N ALA A 250 -10.33 -15.17 28.05
CA ALA A 250 -11.49 -16.04 27.88
C ALA A 250 -11.61 -16.50 26.42
N LYS A 251 -12.12 -17.71 26.24
CA LYS A 251 -12.41 -18.24 24.91
C LYS A 251 -13.43 -17.37 24.17
N GLY A 252 -13.19 -17.15 22.89
CA GLY A 252 -14.01 -16.35 22.00
C GLY A 252 -13.49 -14.92 21.87
N PHE A 253 -14.37 -14.00 21.50
CA PHE A 253 -14.03 -12.57 21.45
C PHE A 253 -13.74 -12.06 22.85
N ASN A 254 -12.57 -11.47 23.01
CA ASN A 254 -12.05 -11.06 24.30
C ASN A 254 -12.11 -9.56 24.50
N ASP A 255 -11.58 -8.81 23.55
CA ASP A 255 -11.47 -7.37 23.61
C ASP A 255 -11.92 -6.71 22.30
N PHE A 256 -12.56 -5.57 22.46
CA PHE A 256 -12.84 -4.62 21.40
C PHE A 256 -12.23 -3.29 21.77
N ASP A 257 -11.48 -2.71 20.87
CA ASP A 257 -10.89 -1.39 21.00
C ASP A 257 -11.30 -0.48 19.85
N ALA A 258 -11.45 0.78 20.16
CA ALA A 258 -11.73 1.81 19.20
C ALA A 258 -10.93 3.07 19.55
N GLU A 259 -10.36 3.72 18.58
CA GLU A 259 -9.64 4.98 18.75
C GLU A 259 -9.99 5.95 17.62
N VAL A 260 -10.10 7.21 17.96
CA VAL A 260 -10.20 8.30 16.96
C VAL A 260 -9.07 9.27 17.24
N ARG A 261 -8.19 9.43 16.25
CA ARG A 261 -7.05 10.34 16.30
C ARG A 261 -7.26 11.53 15.39
N LEU A 262 -6.92 12.72 15.89
CA LEU A 262 -6.74 13.92 15.08
C LEU A 262 -5.24 14.13 14.92
N MET A 263 -4.76 13.99 13.69
CA MET A 263 -3.35 14.03 13.34
C MET A 263 -3.04 15.30 12.55
N TYR A 264 -1.88 15.86 12.77
CA TYR A 264 -1.33 16.96 11.98
C TYR A 264 -0.08 16.52 11.25
N GLU A 265 -0.14 16.39 9.93
CA GLU A 265 1.02 16.07 9.10
C GLU A 265 1.88 17.31 8.89
N THR A 266 3.14 17.25 9.31
CA THR A 266 4.11 18.32 9.11
C THR A 266 4.47 18.48 7.62
N LEU A 267 5.24 19.53 7.29
CA LEU A 267 5.57 19.88 5.91
C LEU A 267 6.19 18.73 5.09
N ASN A 268 7.06 17.95 5.72
CA ASN A 268 7.72 16.81 5.07
C ASN A 268 6.93 15.50 5.19
N ARG A 269 5.77 15.53 5.87
CA ARG A 269 4.90 14.37 6.12
C ARG A 269 5.54 13.17 6.83
N GLN A 270 6.80 13.29 7.26
CA GLN A 270 7.50 12.23 7.98
C GLN A 270 7.17 12.21 9.46
N LEU A 271 6.60 13.27 9.98
CA LEU A 271 6.22 13.42 11.37
C LEU A 271 4.78 13.91 11.44
N ALA A 272 3.97 13.23 12.23
CA ALA A 272 2.58 13.58 12.46
C ALA A 272 2.25 13.46 13.97
N PRO A 273 2.29 14.55 14.73
CA PRO A 273 1.74 14.56 16.08
C PRO A 273 0.23 14.38 16.03
N TYR A 274 -0.31 13.74 17.05
CA TYR A 274 -1.75 13.52 17.17
C TYR A 274 -2.25 13.64 18.61
N VAL A 275 -3.53 13.88 18.72
CA VAL A 275 -4.34 13.70 19.94
C VAL A 275 -5.53 12.80 19.59
N GLY A 276 -5.97 12.00 20.56
CA GLY A 276 -7.04 11.07 20.30
C GLY A 276 -7.83 10.69 21.57
N VAL A 277 -8.90 9.96 21.30
CA VAL A 277 -9.72 9.33 22.33
C VAL A 277 -9.77 7.85 22.02
N SER A 278 -9.40 7.03 22.98
CA SER A 278 -9.49 5.58 22.90
C SER A 278 -10.61 5.07 23.81
N TYR A 279 -11.21 3.98 23.37
CA TYR A 279 -12.21 3.22 24.12
C TYR A 279 -11.89 1.74 24.00
N GLU A 280 -11.88 1.03 25.11
CA GLU A 280 -11.66 -0.41 25.16
C GLU A 280 -12.77 -1.05 25.99
N THR A 281 -13.25 -2.20 25.55
CA THR A 281 -14.24 -2.97 26.29
C THR A 281 -13.99 -4.47 26.16
N ALA A 282 -14.17 -5.19 27.27
CA ALA A 282 -14.17 -6.64 27.26
C ALA A 282 -15.47 -7.18 26.70
N LEU A 283 -15.39 -8.25 25.91
CA LEU A 283 -16.50 -8.90 25.24
C LEU A 283 -16.77 -10.30 25.80
N GLY A 284 -17.98 -10.81 25.56
CA GLY A 284 -18.33 -12.19 25.81
C GLY A 284 -18.00 -12.69 27.22
N SER A 285 -17.33 -13.84 27.29
CA SER A 285 -16.90 -14.47 28.54
C SER A 285 -15.85 -13.67 29.31
N ALA A 286 -14.98 -12.93 28.60
CA ALA A 286 -14.00 -12.04 29.22
C ALA A 286 -14.66 -10.92 30.02
N ARG A 287 -15.78 -10.39 29.54
CA ARG A 287 -16.59 -9.39 30.26
C ARG A 287 -17.13 -9.96 31.57
N GLY A 288 -17.58 -11.20 31.54
CA GLY A 288 -18.04 -11.90 32.72
C GLY A 288 -16.95 -12.13 33.78
N GLN A 289 -15.77 -12.53 33.33
CA GLN A 289 -14.58 -12.73 34.14
C GLN A 289 -14.17 -11.45 34.88
N ARG A 290 -13.98 -10.34 34.16
CA ARG A 290 -13.61 -9.03 34.75
C ARG A 290 -14.60 -8.54 35.77
N ARG A 291 -15.91 -8.76 35.54
CA ARG A 291 -16.95 -8.44 36.51
C ARG A 291 -16.86 -9.26 37.82
N GLN A 292 -16.49 -10.53 37.71
CA GLN A 292 -16.33 -11.40 38.88
C GLN A 292 -15.09 -11.01 39.71
N GLU A 293 -14.04 -10.51 39.02
CA GLU A 293 -12.80 -10.06 39.65
C GLU A 293 -12.86 -8.59 40.12
N ASN A 294 -14.02 -7.93 39.98
CA ASN A 294 -14.21 -6.50 40.24
C ASN A 294 -13.29 -5.58 39.40
N GLU A 295 -12.86 -6.04 38.25
CA GLU A 295 -12.08 -5.24 37.31
C GLU A 295 -12.98 -4.40 36.39
N SER A 296 -12.44 -3.31 35.90
CA SER A 296 -13.12 -2.45 34.92
C SER A 296 -13.37 -3.21 33.60
N VAL A 297 -14.61 -3.19 33.14
CA VAL A 297 -15.03 -3.81 31.87
C VAL A 297 -14.81 -2.90 30.70
N ASP A 298 -15.01 -1.62 30.92
CA ASP A 298 -14.89 -0.56 29.92
C ASP A 298 -13.87 0.47 30.39
N SER A 299 -13.04 0.96 29.49
CA SER A 299 -12.14 2.09 29.74
C SER A 299 -12.18 3.07 28.60
N SER A 300 -12.02 4.34 28.89
CA SER A 300 -11.82 5.39 27.91
C SER A 300 -10.68 6.27 28.34
N SER A 301 -9.86 6.67 27.42
CA SER A 301 -8.67 7.45 27.71
C SER A 301 -8.41 8.51 26.64
N LEU A 302 -7.85 9.63 27.07
CA LEU A 302 -7.24 10.60 26.18
C LEU A 302 -5.83 10.16 25.83
N THR A 303 -5.48 10.27 24.58
CA THR A 303 -4.15 9.92 24.04
C THR A 303 -3.50 11.11 23.36
N ALA A 304 -2.19 11.22 23.47
CA ALA A 304 -1.40 12.16 22.70
C ALA A 304 -0.08 11.49 22.30
N GLY A 305 0.33 11.66 21.08
CA GLY A 305 1.53 11.01 20.61
C GLY A 305 1.99 11.50 19.25
N VAL A 306 2.86 10.71 18.64
CA VAL A 306 3.43 11.01 17.35
C VAL A 306 3.50 9.74 16.49
N LYS A 307 3.31 9.92 15.19
CA LYS A 307 3.60 8.96 14.13
C LYS A 307 4.74 9.52 13.29
N PHE A 308 5.74 8.69 12.96
CA PHE A 308 6.83 9.09 12.08
C PHE A 308 7.44 7.90 11.36
N TRP A 309 8.17 8.18 10.27
CA TRP A 309 8.81 7.15 9.45
C TRP A 309 10.11 7.67 8.81
N PHE A 310 11.01 6.72 8.45
CA PHE A 310 12.28 6.95 7.78
C PHE A 310 12.45 6.06 6.56
#